data_ed9190904e7578b8e9ac2a48f448366d
#
_entry.id   ed9190904e7578b8e9ac2a48f448366d
#
_cell.length_a   1.000
_cell.length_b   1.000
_cell.length_c   1.000
_cell.angle_alpha   90.00
_cell.angle_beta   90.00
_cell.angle_gamma   90.00
#
_symmetry.space_group_name_H-M   'P 1'
#
loop_
_entity.id
_entity.type
_entity.pdbx_description
1 polymer ?
#
loop_
_entity_poly.entity_id
_entity_poly.type
_entity_poly.pdbx_seq_one_letter_code
_entity_poly.pdbx_strand_id
1 'polypeptide(L)'
;MKLKRFLLPILAWSGLMLTSCHCEHEKFTGYLSSLQVGNVVCSDGNILSIDKFRQSGKEPVAIVFHVNRSPDADNLGYAVYIHDMEPLAFADSLGIDQGTSASLTDEDGNENTYSLFNNDEVQSPMAIKSFDLWSYGQSAYIPSVRQLYYLFSIRHQINECITEVGGTPINLNPGECWLWSSTEVEGQKENKAWLYSMQSGTIQETPKDQPHKSRPVISIYTTK
;
A
#
# COMPACT_ATOMS: atom_id res chain seq x y z
N MET A 1 53.47 38.32 49.82
CA MET A 1 52.07 38.28 49.42
C MET A 1 52.03 37.89 47.94
N LYS A 2 51.85 36.62 47.59
CA LYS A 2 51.82 36.11 46.22
C LYS A 2 50.46 35.40 45.97
N LEU A 3 49.63 36.00 45.10
CA LEU A 3 48.33 35.57 44.75
C LEU A 3 48.46 34.42 43.73
N LYS A 4 48.04 33.20 44.11
CA LYS A 4 47.98 32.06 43.20
C LYS A 4 46.61 32.09 42.43
N ARG A 5 46.68 32.26 41.11
CA ARG A 5 45.55 32.09 40.21
C ARG A 5 45.28 30.60 40.01
N PHE A 6 44.10 30.12 40.38
CA PHE A 6 43.58 28.81 40.02
C PHE A 6 42.94 28.91 38.64
N LEU A 7 43.48 28.17 37.70
CA LEU A 7 42.83 27.90 36.40
C LEU A 7 41.94 26.66 36.55
N LEU A 8 40.64 26.83 36.41
CA LEU A 8 39.72 25.71 36.23
C LEU A 8 39.72 25.26 34.74
N PRO A 9 39.78 23.97 34.45
CA PRO A 9 39.58 23.48 33.08
C PRO A 9 38.08 23.46 32.76
N ILE A 10 37.71 24.12 31.67
CA ILE A 10 36.40 24.05 31.07
C ILE A 10 36.29 22.68 30.40
N LEU A 11 35.47 21.78 30.97
CA LEU A 11 35.04 20.55 30.28
C LEU A 11 34.07 20.96 29.17
N ALA A 12 34.53 20.86 27.93
CA ALA A 12 33.67 20.93 26.76
C ALA A 12 32.85 19.65 26.67
N TRP A 13 31.58 19.75 27.00
CA TRP A 13 30.58 18.69 26.80
C TRP A 13 30.19 18.71 25.31
N SER A 14 30.82 17.82 24.52
CA SER A 14 30.42 17.55 23.17
C SER A 14 29.11 16.76 23.22
N GLY A 15 27.99 17.47 23.15
CA GLY A 15 26.68 16.86 22.93
C GLY A 15 26.66 16.18 21.57
N LEU A 16 26.65 14.85 21.56
CA LEU A 16 26.29 14.06 20.37
C LEU A 16 24.83 14.39 20.02
N MET A 17 24.64 15.24 19.01
CA MET A 17 23.34 15.39 18.36
C MET A 17 23.07 14.09 17.62
N LEU A 18 22.27 13.20 18.23
CA LEU A 18 21.60 12.15 17.53
C LEU A 18 20.58 12.82 16.59
N THR A 19 20.96 13.02 15.35
CA THR A 19 20.02 13.35 14.30
C THR A 19 19.14 12.11 14.11
N SER A 20 18.00 12.08 14.79
CA SER A 20 16.90 11.21 14.47
C SER A 20 16.56 11.48 13.00
N CYS A 21 16.81 10.49 12.12
CA CYS A 21 16.24 10.48 10.79
C CYS A 21 14.71 10.40 10.96
N HIS A 22 14.07 11.56 11.06
CA HIS A 22 12.65 11.65 10.80
C HIS A 22 12.50 11.43 9.29
N CYS A 23 12.05 10.26 8.90
CA CYS A 23 11.43 10.09 7.58
C CYS A 23 10.18 10.96 7.61
N GLU A 24 10.30 12.19 7.16
CA GLU A 24 9.14 13.00 6.84
C GLU A 24 8.47 12.35 5.64
N HIS A 25 7.35 11.66 5.88
CA HIS A 25 6.47 11.24 4.81
C HIS A 25 6.03 12.50 4.07
N GLU A 26 6.46 12.64 2.83
CA GLU A 26 5.94 13.73 1.98
C GLU A 26 4.43 13.51 1.82
N LYS A 27 3.68 14.51 2.24
CA LYS A 27 2.23 14.44 2.39
C LYS A 27 1.56 14.86 1.10
N PHE A 28 0.52 14.15 0.69
CA PHE A 28 -0.32 14.54 -0.44
C PHE A 28 -0.94 15.92 -0.19
N THR A 29 -0.51 16.91 -0.97
CA THR A 29 -0.99 18.31 -0.86
C THR A 29 -2.14 18.56 -1.84
N GLY A 30 -3.25 17.85 -1.67
CA GLY A 30 -4.50 18.10 -2.41
C GLY A 30 -5.59 18.61 -1.46
N TYR A 31 -6.48 19.45 -1.92
CA TYR A 31 -7.63 19.94 -1.14
C TYR A 31 -8.50 18.78 -0.68
N LEU A 32 -8.35 18.38 0.57
CA LEU A 32 -8.96 17.20 1.20
C LEU A 32 -10.49 17.25 1.32
N SER A 33 -11.11 18.44 1.20
CA SER A 33 -12.56 18.60 1.23
C SER A 33 -13.30 17.98 0.04
N SER A 34 -12.58 17.44 -0.94
CA SER A 34 -13.15 16.92 -2.20
C SER A 34 -12.64 15.54 -2.61
N LEU A 35 -12.03 14.77 -1.71
CA LEU A 35 -11.62 13.40 -2.05
C LEU A 35 -12.85 12.58 -2.44
N GLN A 36 -12.83 12.01 -3.63
CA GLN A 36 -13.92 11.22 -4.19
C GLN A 36 -13.41 9.97 -4.89
N VAL A 37 -14.22 8.93 -4.91
CA VAL A 37 -13.99 7.76 -5.76
C VAL A 37 -13.86 8.20 -7.21
N GLY A 38 -12.87 7.66 -7.93
CA GLY A 38 -12.53 8.04 -9.30
C GLY A 38 -11.53 9.19 -9.41
N ASN A 39 -11.11 9.83 -8.30
CA ASN A 39 -10.02 10.79 -8.37
C ASN A 39 -8.71 10.10 -8.77
N VAL A 40 -7.88 10.79 -9.53
CA VAL A 40 -6.59 10.34 -10.03
C VAL A 40 -5.50 10.82 -9.09
N VAL A 41 -4.73 9.89 -8.55
CA VAL A 41 -3.48 10.17 -7.83
C VAL A 41 -2.37 10.26 -8.86
N CYS A 42 -1.69 11.40 -8.90
CA CYS A 42 -0.63 11.69 -9.87
C CYS A 42 0.76 11.41 -9.27
N SER A 43 1.75 11.23 -10.15
CA SER A 43 3.15 10.96 -9.77
C SER A 43 3.80 12.10 -8.97
N ASP A 44 3.25 13.29 -8.97
CA ASP A 44 3.66 14.45 -8.17
C ASP A 44 2.86 14.64 -6.87
N GLY A 45 2.04 13.64 -6.46
CA GLY A 45 1.23 13.64 -5.23
C GLY A 45 -0.07 14.43 -5.30
N ASN A 46 -0.37 15.07 -6.43
CA ASN A 46 -1.67 15.72 -6.57
C ASN A 46 -2.78 14.67 -6.74
N ILE A 47 -3.92 14.93 -6.12
CA ILE A 47 -5.14 14.14 -6.31
C ILE A 47 -6.14 15.02 -7.05
N LEU A 48 -6.50 14.62 -8.26
CA LEU A 48 -7.30 15.41 -9.19
C LEU A 48 -8.58 14.67 -9.59
N SER A 49 -9.66 15.41 -9.87
CA SER A 49 -10.76 14.81 -10.63
C SER A 49 -10.29 14.48 -12.05
N ILE A 50 -10.94 13.52 -12.70
CA ILE A 50 -10.62 13.10 -14.08
C ILE A 50 -10.56 14.31 -15.04
N ASP A 51 -11.49 15.24 -14.94
CA ASP A 51 -11.52 16.43 -15.81
C ASP A 51 -10.32 17.36 -15.60
N LYS A 52 -9.91 17.56 -14.34
CA LYS A 52 -8.71 18.33 -14.01
C LYS A 52 -7.45 17.59 -14.43
N PHE A 53 -7.42 16.27 -14.25
CA PHE A 53 -6.31 15.43 -14.69
C PHE A 53 -6.06 15.56 -16.19
N ARG A 54 -7.09 15.43 -17.03
CA ARG A 54 -6.98 15.59 -18.50
C ARG A 54 -6.35 16.92 -18.94
N GLN A 55 -6.51 17.97 -18.14
CA GLN A 55 -5.97 19.30 -18.42
C GLN A 55 -4.60 19.54 -17.79
N SER A 56 -4.14 18.65 -16.93
CA SER A 56 -2.96 18.91 -16.08
C SER A 56 -1.64 18.53 -16.74
N GLY A 57 -1.64 17.62 -17.71
CA GLY A 57 -0.41 17.03 -18.28
C GLY A 57 0.40 16.19 -17.28
N LYS A 58 -0.19 15.81 -16.14
CA LYS A 58 0.47 15.00 -15.10
C LYS A 58 0.42 13.51 -15.42
N GLU A 59 1.31 12.74 -14.79
CA GLU A 59 1.34 11.29 -14.94
C GLU A 59 0.44 10.63 -13.89
N PRO A 60 -0.47 9.70 -14.27
CA PRO A 60 -1.32 9.00 -13.34
C PRO A 60 -0.57 7.84 -12.68
N VAL A 61 -0.83 7.59 -11.42
CA VAL A 61 -0.28 6.46 -10.65
C VAL A 61 -1.37 5.53 -10.17
N ALA A 62 -2.44 6.09 -9.59
CA ALA A 62 -3.50 5.30 -8.99
C ALA A 62 -4.86 6.01 -9.09
N ILE A 63 -5.94 5.25 -8.91
CA ILE A 63 -7.32 5.75 -8.86
C ILE A 63 -7.91 5.50 -7.48
N VAL A 64 -8.49 6.53 -6.86
CA VAL A 64 -9.19 6.43 -5.58
C VAL A 64 -10.40 5.51 -5.74
N PHE A 65 -10.44 4.41 -4.98
CA PHE A 65 -11.55 3.47 -5.02
C PHE A 65 -12.36 3.41 -3.72
N HIS A 66 -11.81 3.93 -2.62
CA HIS A 66 -12.51 3.99 -1.34
C HIS A 66 -12.19 5.29 -0.61
N VAL A 67 -13.20 5.87 0.05
CA VAL A 67 -13.06 7.09 0.86
C VAL A 67 -13.62 6.80 2.25
N ASN A 68 -12.76 6.87 3.26
CA ASN A 68 -13.14 6.77 4.65
C ASN A 68 -13.82 8.06 5.11
N ARG A 69 -15.03 7.92 5.65
CA ARG A 69 -15.81 9.04 6.16
C ARG A 69 -15.89 9.04 7.69
N SER A 70 -15.29 8.05 8.35
CA SER A 70 -15.24 8.02 9.81
C SER A 70 -14.23 9.05 10.30
N PRO A 71 -14.58 9.87 11.32
CA PRO A 71 -13.65 10.81 11.92
C PRO A 71 -12.48 10.11 12.65
N ASP A 72 -12.65 8.84 12.99
CA ASP A 72 -11.67 8.01 13.70
C ASP A 72 -10.81 7.15 12.75
N ALA A 73 -10.97 7.31 11.42
CA ALA A 73 -10.19 6.55 10.46
C ALA A 73 -8.73 7.03 10.41
N ASP A 74 -7.80 6.09 10.41
CA ASP A 74 -6.36 6.37 10.35
C ASP A 74 -5.93 6.97 8.99
N ASN A 75 -6.73 6.76 7.95
CA ASN A 75 -6.49 7.28 6.60
C ASN A 75 -7.80 7.80 5.97
N LEU A 76 -7.66 8.60 4.93
CA LEU A 76 -8.79 9.19 4.20
C LEU A 76 -9.41 8.23 3.18
N GLY A 77 -8.71 7.16 2.80
CA GLY A 77 -9.16 6.21 1.80
C GLY A 77 -8.02 5.47 1.14
N TYR A 78 -8.38 4.73 0.09
CA TYR A 78 -7.46 3.87 -0.66
C TYR A 78 -7.52 4.20 -2.15
N ALA A 79 -6.35 4.15 -2.80
CA ALA A 79 -6.23 4.24 -4.25
C ALA A 79 -5.52 3.00 -4.81
N VAL A 80 -6.02 2.50 -5.94
CA VAL A 80 -5.50 1.31 -6.63
C VAL A 80 -4.60 1.74 -7.78
N TYR A 81 -3.45 1.11 -7.93
CA TYR A 81 -2.53 1.35 -9.06
C TYR A 81 -3.22 1.07 -10.40
N ILE A 82 -2.84 1.83 -11.42
CA ILE A 82 -3.44 1.73 -12.76
C ILE A 82 -2.95 0.52 -13.56
N HIS A 83 -1.96 -0.25 -13.05
CA HIS A 83 -1.44 -1.48 -13.65
C HIS A 83 -1.37 -2.61 -12.63
N ASP A 84 -1.55 -3.86 -13.08
CA ASP A 84 -1.24 -5.05 -12.28
C ASP A 84 0.28 -5.20 -12.14
N MET A 85 0.71 -5.85 -11.07
CA MET A 85 2.03 -6.48 -11.04
C MET A 85 2.01 -7.77 -11.85
N GLU A 86 3.18 -8.18 -12.33
CA GLU A 86 3.37 -9.50 -12.91
C GLU A 86 2.98 -10.62 -11.92
N PRO A 87 2.68 -11.82 -12.39
CA PRO A 87 2.40 -12.94 -11.50
C PRO A 87 3.62 -13.28 -10.64
N LEU A 88 3.48 -13.16 -9.33
CA LEU A 88 4.48 -13.47 -8.32
C LEU A 88 3.89 -14.36 -7.24
N ALA A 89 4.74 -15.14 -6.56
CA ALA A 89 4.34 -15.93 -5.42
C ALA A 89 4.08 -15.03 -4.19
N PHE A 90 3.15 -15.46 -3.35
CA PHE A 90 2.93 -14.86 -2.04
C PHE A 90 4.14 -15.09 -1.13
N ALA A 91 4.70 -16.31 -1.18
CA ALA A 91 5.92 -16.73 -0.50
C ALA A 91 6.76 -17.61 -1.44
N ASP A 92 8.08 -17.60 -1.32
CA ASP A 92 8.99 -18.42 -2.12
C ASP A 92 9.04 -19.89 -1.67
N SER A 93 8.53 -20.19 -0.46
CA SER A 93 8.42 -21.54 0.09
C SER A 93 7.23 -21.66 1.05
N LEU A 94 6.82 -22.89 1.37
CA LEU A 94 5.73 -23.20 2.28
C LEU A 94 6.28 -23.58 3.67
N GLY A 95 5.40 -23.62 4.68
CA GLY A 95 5.70 -24.10 6.03
C GLY A 95 5.94 -22.99 7.05
N ILE A 96 5.86 -21.71 6.66
CA ILE A 96 6.10 -20.57 7.55
C ILE A 96 4.87 -19.65 7.59
N ASP A 97 4.40 -19.36 8.81
CA ASP A 97 3.46 -18.26 9.08
C ASP A 97 4.21 -16.92 8.93
N GLN A 98 3.78 -16.06 8.01
CA GLN A 98 4.44 -14.78 7.77
C GLN A 98 3.86 -13.63 8.61
N GLY A 99 2.98 -13.93 9.56
CA GLY A 99 2.48 -12.97 10.54
C GLY A 99 1.44 -11.99 10.02
N THR A 100 0.79 -12.28 8.88
CA THR A 100 -0.30 -11.42 8.41
C THR A 100 -1.57 -11.64 9.23
N SER A 101 -2.47 -10.67 9.25
CA SER A 101 -3.82 -10.90 9.74
C SER A 101 -4.52 -11.92 8.83
N ALA A 102 -5.13 -12.94 9.44
CA ALA A 102 -5.96 -13.92 8.73
C ALA A 102 -7.45 -13.49 8.70
N SER A 103 -7.79 -12.37 9.30
CA SER A 103 -9.16 -11.84 9.33
C SER A 103 -9.59 -11.36 7.94
N LEU A 104 -10.73 -11.84 7.47
CA LEU A 104 -11.32 -11.41 6.19
C LEU A 104 -11.95 -10.02 6.26
N THR A 105 -12.05 -9.42 7.44
CA THR A 105 -12.69 -8.12 7.69
C THR A 105 -11.71 -6.99 7.97
N ASP A 106 -10.44 -7.30 8.17
CA ASP A 106 -9.41 -6.31 8.48
C ASP A 106 -8.94 -5.57 7.22
N GLU A 107 -8.68 -4.28 7.37
CA GLU A 107 -8.20 -3.40 6.31
C GLU A 107 -6.67 -3.24 6.33
N ASP A 108 -5.97 -4.24 6.85
CA ASP A 108 -4.54 -4.20 7.22
C ASP A 108 -3.59 -4.61 6.08
N GLY A 109 -3.96 -4.35 4.84
CA GLY A 109 -3.10 -4.70 3.69
C GLY A 109 -1.68 -4.13 3.80
N ASN A 110 -1.54 -2.92 4.33
CA ASN A 110 -0.24 -2.30 4.55
C ASN A 110 0.58 -3.06 5.61
N GLU A 111 0.01 -3.32 6.79
CA GLU A 111 0.65 -4.07 7.87
C GLU A 111 0.98 -5.50 7.44
N ASN A 112 0.05 -6.17 6.75
CA ASN A 112 0.28 -7.49 6.20
C ASN A 112 1.47 -7.49 5.23
N THR A 113 1.52 -6.55 4.29
CA THR A 113 2.61 -6.45 3.32
C THR A 113 3.95 -6.15 4.01
N TYR A 114 3.94 -5.33 5.07
CA TYR A 114 5.10 -5.06 5.88
C TYR A 114 5.59 -6.33 6.61
N SER A 115 4.70 -7.14 7.18
CA SER A 115 5.02 -8.42 7.80
C SER A 115 5.63 -9.40 6.79
N LEU A 116 5.05 -9.48 5.58
CA LEU A 116 5.56 -10.30 4.48
C LEU A 116 6.97 -9.87 4.03
N PHE A 117 7.21 -8.55 3.95
CA PHE A 117 8.50 -8.00 3.51
C PHE A 117 9.61 -8.22 4.54
N ASN A 118 9.29 -8.13 5.85
CA ASN A 118 10.27 -8.26 6.94
C ASN A 118 10.38 -9.69 7.50
N ASN A 119 9.79 -10.68 6.86
CA ASN A 119 9.94 -12.06 7.32
C ASN A 119 11.35 -12.59 6.99
N ASP A 120 12.11 -12.98 8.03
CA ASP A 120 13.49 -13.43 7.90
C ASP A 120 13.61 -14.90 7.47
N GLU A 121 12.53 -15.69 7.61
CA GLU A 121 12.53 -17.14 7.36
C GLU A 121 12.15 -17.49 5.92
N VAL A 122 11.25 -16.69 5.32
CA VAL A 122 10.75 -16.89 3.95
C VAL A 122 10.51 -15.56 3.26
N GLN A 123 10.94 -15.43 2.01
CA GLN A 123 10.74 -14.20 1.26
C GLN A 123 9.35 -14.17 0.61
N SER A 124 8.79 -12.97 0.50
CA SER A 124 7.58 -12.71 -0.28
C SER A 124 7.92 -11.93 -1.55
N PRO A 125 8.02 -12.59 -2.71
CA PRO A 125 8.35 -11.92 -3.97
C PRO A 125 7.37 -10.78 -4.30
N MET A 126 6.06 -10.97 -4.05
CA MET A 126 5.07 -9.94 -4.31
C MET A 126 5.19 -8.75 -3.36
N ALA A 127 5.53 -8.96 -2.08
CA ALA A 127 5.73 -7.88 -1.12
C ALA A 127 6.96 -7.06 -1.47
N ILE A 128 8.10 -7.72 -1.77
CA ILE A 128 9.33 -7.06 -2.23
C ILE A 128 9.03 -6.19 -3.44
N LYS A 129 8.33 -6.74 -4.44
CA LYS A 129 8.00 -6.00 -5.66
C LYS A 129 7.05 -4.81 -5.40
N SER A 130 6.12 -4.92 -4.47
CA SER A 130 5.23 -3.81 -4.13
C SER A 130 5.97 -2.65 -3.45
N PHE A 131 7.00 -2.94 -2.64
CA PHE A 131 7.86 -1.92 -2.03
C PHE A 131 8.69 -1.14 -3.06
N ASP A 132 9.04 -1.75 -4.21
CA ASP A 132 9.70 -1.05 -5.31
C ASP A 132 8.82 0.05 -5.95
N LEU A 133 7.49 -0.04 -5.75
CA LEU A 133 6.53 0.96 -6.22
C LEU A 133 6.42 2.13 -5.24
N TRP A 134 7.55 2.79 -4.99
CA TRP A 134 7.64 3.93 -4.09
C TRP A 134 7.14 5.22 -4.75
N SER A 135 6.19 5.89 -4.11
CA SER A 135 5.70 7.21 -4.55
C SER A 135 5.33 8.05 -3.34
N TYR A 136 5.73 9.31 -3.31
CA TYR A 136 5.35 10.29 -2.27
C TYR A 136 5.61 9.85 -0.83
N GLY A 137 6.81 9.37 -0.57
CA GLY A 137 7.20 9.00 0.78
C GLY A 137 6.50 7.76 1.32
N GLN A 138 5.84 6.97 0.47
CA GLN A 138 5.27 5.68 0.83
C GLN A 138 5.42 4.65 -0.29
N SER A 139 5.53 3.37 0.11
CA SER A 139 5.44 2.24 -0.80
C SER A 139 3.99 1.90 -1.10
N ALA A 140 3.76 1.29 -2.25
CA ALA A 140 2.54 0.55 -2.46
C ALA A 140 2.54 -0.73 -1.62
N TYR A 141 1.38 -1.32 -1.41
CA TYR A 141 1.21 -2.57 -0.69
C TYR A 141 0.16 -3.46 -1.33
N ILE A 142 0.13 -4.73 -0.96
CA ILE A 142 -0.85 -5.71 -1.44
C ILE A 142 -2.12 -5.55 -0.58
N PRO A 143 -3.29 -5.34 -1.20
CA PRO A 143 -4.53 -5.14 -0.44
C PRO A 143 -4.94 -6.39 0.34
N SER A 144 -5.58 -6.22 1.49
CA SER A 144 -6.26 -7.29 2.20
C SER A 144 -7.50 -7.76 1.45
N VAL A 145 -8.08 -8.91 1.85
CA VAL A 145 -9.37 -9.40 1.31
C VAL A 145 -10.46 -8.32 1.45
N ARG A 146 -10.50 -7.60 2.56
CA ARG A 146 -11.48 -6.54 2.79
C ARG A 146 -11.31 -5.36 1.83
N GLN A 147 -10.08 -4.95 1.59
CA GLN A 147 -9.80 -3.86 0.64
C GLN A 147 -10.12 -4.28 -0.81
N LEU A 148 -9.86 -5.54 -1.18
CA LEU A 148 -10.29 -6.10 -2.48
C LEU A 148 -11.81 -6.16 -2.61
N TYR A 149 -12.54 -6.42 -1.53
CA TYR A 149 -14.01 -6.35 -1.54
C TYR A 149 -14.52 -4.93 -1.85
N TYR A 150 -13.89 -3.88 -1.29
CA TYR A 150 -14.25 -2.50 -1.63
C TYR A 150 -14.00 -2.22 -3.11
N LEU A 151 -12.84 -2.61 -3.63
CA LEU A 151 -12.50 -2.46 -5.03
C LEU A 151 -13.47 -3.23 -5.95
N PHE A 152 -13.78 -4.48 -5.60
CA PHE A 152 -14.75 -5.31 -6.33
C PHE A 152 -16.12 -4.65 -6.44
N SER A 153 -16.59 -4.02 -5.37
CA SER A 153 -17.93 -3.42 -5.31
C SER A 153 -18.14 -2.32 -6.35
N ILE A 154 -17.07 -1.67 -6.79
CA ILE A 154 -17.11 -0.57 -7.76
C ILE A 154 -16.17 -0.78 -8.95
N ARG A 155 -15.72 -2.03 -9.19
CA ARG A 155 -14.69 -2.38 -10.18
C ARG A 155 -14.96 -1.88 -11.59
N HIS A 156 -16.22 -1.83 -12.01
CA HIS A 156 -16.59 -1.34 -13.35
C HIS A 156 -16.30 0.15 -13.49
N GLN A 157 -16.72 0.96 -12.51
CA GLN A 157 -16.44 2.39 -12.47
C GLN A 157 -14.92 2.65 -12.42
N ILE A 158 -14.20 1.89 -11.62
CA ILE A 158 -12.73 2.03 -11.52
C ILE A 158 -12.05 1.65 -12.83
N ASN A 159 -12.51 0.59 -13.51
CA ASN A 159 -11.98 0.20 -14.83
C ASN A 159 -12.21 1.28 -15.89
N GLU A 160 -13.33 1.99 -15.86
CA GLU A 160 -13.57 3.15 -16.71
C GLU A 160 -12.53 4.25 -16.43
N CYS A 161 -12.33 4.62 -15.17
CA CYS A 161 -11.34 5.61 -14.76
C CYS A 161 -9.91 5.20 -15.17
N ILE A 162 -9.52 3.94 -14.93
CA ILE A 162 -8.20 3.41 -15.31
C ILE A 162 -8.00 3.50 -16.83
N THR A 163 -9.02 3.15 -17.62
CA THR A 163 -8.96 3.24 -19.08
C THR A 163 -8.78 4.70 -19.54
N GLU A 164 -9.50 5.62 -18.92
CA GLU A 164 -9.42 7.05 -19.25
C GLU A 164 -8.05 7.67 -19.01
N VAL A 165 -7.31 7.17 -18.02
CA VAL A 165 -5.96 7.64 -17.73
C VAL A 165 -4.86 6.84 -18.43
N GLY A 166 -5.23 5.90 -19.31
CA GLY A 166 -4.28 5.09 -20.09
C GLY A 166 -3.68 3.90 -19.32
N GLY A 167 -4.28 3.50 -18.20
CA GLY A 167 -3.89 2.32 -17.44
C GLY A 167 -4.43 1.02 -18.03
N THR A 168 -4.08 -0.11 -17.39
CA THR A 168 -4.57 -1.45 -17.73
C THR A 168 -5.77 -1.78 -16.83
N PRO A 169 -7.00 -1.91 -17.36
CA PRO A 169 -8.16 -2.28 -16.57
C PRO A 169 -7.97 -3.61 -15.83
N ILE A 170 -8.57 -3.71 -14.64
CA ILE A 170 -8.62 -4.94 -13.86
C ILE A 170 -9.34 -6.01 -14.72
N ASN A 171 -8.68 -7.15 -14.91
CA ASN A 171 -9.25 -8.21 -15.72
C ASN A 171 -10.43 -8.88 -15.00
N LEU A 172 -11.57 -8.95 -15.67
CA LEU A 172 -12.79 -9.56 -15.17
C LEU A 172 -13.14 -10.89 -15.88
N ASN A 173 -12.27 -11.38 -16.78
CA ASN A 173 -12.49 -12.64 -17.49
C ASN A 173 -12.26 -13.84 -16.58
N PRO A 174 -13.07 -14.91 -16.70
CA PRO A 174 -12.84 -16.14 -15.96
C PRO A 174 -11.41 -16.68 -16.14
N GLY A 175 -10.78 -17.09 -15.05
CA GLY A 175 -9.39 -17.59 -15.05
C GLY A 175 -8.30 -16.53 -14.97
N GLU A 176 -8.58 -15.27 -15.33
CA GLU A 176 -7.61 -14.18 -15.29
C GLU A 176 -7.95 -13.08 -14.26
N CYS A 177 -9.09 -13.21 -13.59
CA CYS A 177 -9.67 -12.24 -12.67
C CYS A 177 -9.19 -12.40 -11.22
N TRP A 178 -8.29 -13.33 -10.96
CA TRP A 178 -7.83 -13.67 -9.64
C TRP A 178 -6.61 -12.82 -9.23
N LEU A 179 -6.71 -12.18 -8.07
CA LEU A 179 -5.65 -11.37 -7.50
C LEU A 179 -5.26 -11.91 -6.13
N TRP A 180 -3.96 -11.94 -5.82
CA TRP A 180 -3.51 -12.13 -4.46
C TRP A 180 -4.04 -11.04 -3.53
N SER A 181 -4.57 -11.44 -2.38
CA SER A 181 -4.65 -10.57 -1.21
C SER A 181 -3.39 -10.76 -0.35
N SER A 182 -3.17 -9.85 0.60
CA SER A 182 -2.14 -10.01 1.62
C SER A 182 -2.60 -10.80 2.85
N THR A 183 -3.78 -11.43 2.80
CA THR A 183 -4.41 -12.15 3.92
C THR A 183 -4.11 -13.64 3.83
N GLU A 184 -3.43 -14.21 4.84
CA GLU A 184 -3.24 -15.65 4.98
C GLU A 184 -4.55 -16.35 5.37
N VAL A 185 -4.61 -17.67 5.18
CA VAL A 185 -5.79 -18.48 5.53
C VAL A 185 -5.71 -18.88 7.01
N GLU A 186 -6.73 -18.54 7.79
CA GLU A 186 -6.82 -18.93 9.20
C GLU A 186 -6.70 -20.44 9.37
N GLY A 187 -5.82 -20.87 10.30
CA GLY A 187 -5.51 -22.28 10.54
C GLY A 187 -4.67 -22.97 9.46
N GLN A 188 -4.24 -22.27 8.41
CA GLN A 188 -3.38 -22.76 7.33
C GLN A 188 -2.34 -21.71 6.90
N LYS A 189 -2.01 -20.74 7.76
CA LYS A 189 -1.15 -19.59 7.48
C LYS A 189 0.24 -19.98 6.97
N GLU A 190 0.76 -21.13 7.41
CA GLU A 190 2.06 -21.62 6.94
C GLU A 190 2.06 -21.98 5.45
N ASN A 191 0.89 -22.31 4.87
CA ASN A 191 0.83 -22.89 3.54
C ASN A 191 -0.06 -22.14 2.54
N LYS A 192 -1.07 -21.40 3.01
CA LYS A 192 -2.09 -20.83 2.13
C LYS A 192 -2.40 -19.37 2.42
N ALA A 193 -2.74 -18.66 1.36
CA ALA A 193 -3.30 -17.31 1.39
C ALA A 193 -4.52 -17.21 0.44
N TRP A 194 -5.25 -16.10 0.55
CA TRP A 194 -6.47 -15.89 -0.21
C TRP A 194 -6.22 -15.21 -1.55
N LEU A 195 -6.70 -15.85 -2.62
CA LEU A 195 -7.00 -15.17 -3.87
C LEU A 195 -8.41 -14.57 -3.83
N TYR A 196 -8.59 -13.45 -4.50
CA TYR A 196 -9.87 -12.77 -4.66
C TYR A 196 -10.24 -12.66 -6.13
N SER A 197 -11.46 -13.09 -6.48
CA SER A 197 -11.98 -12.99 -7.84
C SER A 197 -12.62 -11.62 -8.09
N MET A 198 -12.04 -10.83 -8.96
CA MET A 198 -12.59 -9.53 -9.38
C MET A 198 -13.81 -9.68 -10.32
N GLN A 199 -14.10 -10.89 -10.79
CA GLN A 199 -15.30 -11.21 -11.55
C GLN A 199 -16.50 -11.47 -10.64
N SER A 200 -16.36 -12.38 -9.67
CA SER A 200 -17.47 -12.93 -8.87
C SER A 200 -17.52 -12.44 -7.42
N GLY A 201 -16.44 -11.86 -6.91
CA GLY A 201 -16.33 -11.49 -5.50
C GLY A 201 -16.07 -12.68 -4.57
N THR A 202 -15.80 -13.86 -5.10
CA THR A 202 -15.46 -15.04 -4.31
C THR A 202 -13.97 -15.05 -3.96
N ILE A 203 -13.64 -15.79 -2.90
CA ILE A 203 -12.27 -16.03 -2.46
C ILE A 203 -11.90 -17.49 -2.64
N GLN A 204 -10.61 -17.79 -2.81
CA GLN A 204 -10.08 -19.13 -2.98
C GLN A 204 -8.81 -19.29 -2.15
N GLU A 205 -8.77 -20.35 -1.32
CA GLU A 205 -7.55 -20.79 -0.67
C GLU A 205 -6.55 -21.30 -1.69
N THR A 206 -5.33 -20.77 -1.66
CA THR A 206 -4.31 -21.07 -2.65
C THR A 206 -2.96 -21.26 -1.99
N PRO A 207 -2.14 -22.27 -2.36
CA PRO A 207 -0.77 -22.41 -1.88
C PRO A 207 0.04 -21.15 -2.16
N LYS A 208 0.81 -20.70 -1.15
CA LYS A 208 1.53 -19.41 -1.21
C LYS A 208 2.67 -19.38 -2.23
N ASP A 209 3.21 -20.53 -2.62
CA ASP A 209 4.28 -20.66 -3.61
C ASP A 209 3.82 -20.57 -5.08
N GLN A 210 2.52 -20.47 -5.32
CA GLN A 210 1.99 -20.33 -6.67
C GLN A 210 2.01 -18.88 -7.14
N PRO A 211 2.45 -18.60 -8.39
CA PRO A 211 2.46 -17.25 -8.90
C PRO A 211 1.07 -16.80 -9.37
N HIS A 212 0.59 -15.70 -8.84
CA HIS A 212 -0.62 -15.01 -9.30
C HIS A 212 -0.37 -13.49 -9.36
N LYS A 213 -1.20 -12.80 -10.14
CA LYS A 213 -1.21 -11.34 -10.19
C LYS A 213 -1.59 -10.75 -8.85
N SER A 214 -1.12 -9.55 -8.59
CA SER A 214 -1.63 -8.67 -7.55
C SER A 214 -1.81 -7.27 -8.11
N ARG A 215 -2.71 -6.50 -7.48
CA ARG A 215 -2.97 -5.11 -7.85
C ARG A 215 -2.63 -4.25 -6.64
N PRO A 216 -1.50 -3.56 -6.66
CA PRO A 216 -1.06 -2.76 -5.51
C PRO A 216 -2.02 -1.61 -5.22
N VAL A 217 -2.05 -1.21 -3.96
CA VAL A 217 -2.82 -0.07 -3.47
C VAL A 217 -1.96 0.84 -2.61
N ILE A 218 -2.40 2.07 -2.41
CA ILE A 218 -1.84 3.02 -1.46
C ILE A 218 -2.93 3.59 -0.56
N SER A 219 -2.56 3.93 0.67
CA SER A 219 -3.41 4.69 1.59
C SER A 219 -3.24 6.18 1.37
N ILE A 220 -4.33 6.92 1.50
CA ILE A 220 -4.35 8.38 1.41
C ILE A 220 -4.48 8.94 2.81
N TYR A 221 -3.51 9.72 3.27
CA TYR A 221 -3.48 10.31 4.60
C TYR A 221 -3.80 11.81 4.59
N THR A 222 -4.29 12.32 5.73
CA THR A 222 -4.39 13.77 5.95
C THR A 222 -3.00 14.39 6.02
N THR A 223 -2.81 15.50 5.33
CA THR A 223 -1.74 16.43 5.68
C THR A 223 -2.07 17.09 7.03
N LYS A 224 -1.32 16.80 8.07
CA LYS A 224 -1.37 17.57 9.31
C LYS A 224 -0.66 18.90 9.13
#